data_8ff05a339f71e742e3b5503d0b48adf5
#
_entry.id   8ff05a339f71e742e3b5503d0b48adf5
#
_cell.length_a   1.000
_cell.length_b   1.000
_cell.length_c   1.000
_cell.angle_alpha   90.00
_cell.angle_beta   90.00
_cell.angle_gamma   90.00
#
_symmetry.space_group_name_H-M   'P 1'
#
loop_
_entity.id
_entity.type
_entity.pdbx_description
1 polymer ?
#
loop_
_entity_poly.entity_id
_entity_poly.type
_entity_poly.pdbx_seq_one_letter_code
_entity_poly.pdbx_strand_id
1 'polypeptide(L)'
;MLNLPDIVTESELKEYFCIISANVKRIRIDKGMSQLEVALSIGQKSSGFYANAENYAHNKRFNLEHLLKLSKLFNVEVIMFFQK
;
A
#
# COMPACT_ATOMS: atom_id res chain seq x y z
N MET A 1 25.87 -25.23 -0.35
CA MET A 1 25.28 -23.91 -0.57
C MET A 1 25.52 -23.04 0.65
N LEU A 2 26.00 -21.83 0.43
CA LEU A 2 26.20 -20.89 1.52
C LEU A 2 24.85 -20.33 1.97
N ASN A 3 24.59 -20.39 3.28
CA ASN A 3 23.44 -19.72 3.86
C ASN A 3 23.87 -18.31 4.26
N LEU A 4 23.38 -17.32 3.51
CA LEU A 4 23.63 -15.94 3.85
C LEU A 4 22.58 -15.47 4.86
N PRO A 5 22.98 -14.68 5.85
CA PRO A 5 21.99 -14.13 6.76
C PRO A 5 21.02 -13.21 6.00
N ASP A 6 19.76 -13.27 6.39
CA ASP A 6 18.77 -12.40 5.82
C ASP A 6 19.05 -10.96 6.24
N ILE A 7 19.11 -10.06 5.27
CA ILE A 7 19.30 -8.63 5.56
C ILE A 7 18.03 -8.05 6.17
N VAL A 8 16.87 -8.57 5.75
CA VAL A 8 15.56 -8.12 6.22
C VAL A 8 14.79 -9.33 6.71
N THR A 9 14.20 -9.23 7.89
CA THR A 9 13.35 -10.30 8.41
C THR A 9 11.92 -10.17 7.89
N GLU A 10 11.16 -11.27 7.92
CA GLU A 10 9.74 -11.25 7.57
C GLU A 10 8.97 -10.29 8.48
N SER A 11 9.31 -10.27 9.75
CA SER A 11 8.66 -9.39 10.73
C SER A 11 8.90 -7.92 10.40
N GLU A 12 10.12 -7.57 10.05
CA GLU A 12 10.47 -6.21 9.68
C GLU A 12 9.75 -5.78 8.39
N LEU A 13 9.72 -6.66 7.40
CA LEU A 13 9.04 -6.40 6.14
C LEU A 13 7.55 -6.18 6.35
N LYS A 14 6.93 -7.04 7.17
CA LYS A 14 5.51 -6.92 7.51
C LYS A 14 5.22 -5.58 8.20
N GLU A 15 6.09 -5.14 9.11
CA GLU A 15 5.93 -3.86 9.79
C GLU A 15 5.83 -2.72 8.78
N TYR A 16 6.73 -2.67 7.82
CA TYR A 16 6.73 -1.60 6.82
C TYR A 16 5.51 -1.66 5.91
N PHE A 17 5.10 -2.85 5.48
CA PHE A 17 3.88 -2.97 4.66
C PHE A 17 2.63 -2.58 5.43
N CYS A 18 2.57 -2.86 6.73
CA CYS A 18 1.44 -2.42 7.56
C CYS A 18 1.41 -0.90 7.70
N ILE A 19 2.57 -0.26 7.84
CA ILE A 19 2.68 1.20 7.89
C ILE A 19 2.16 1.81 6.59
N ILE A 20 2.61 1.28 5.46
CA ILE A 20 2.17 1.75 4.14
C ILE A 20 0.65 1.61 3.99
N SER A 21 0.13 0.43 4.30
CA SER A 21 -1.31 0.16 4.17
C SER A 21 -2.14 1.10 5.05
N ALA A 22 -1.70 1.32 6.29
CA ALA A 22 -2.40 2.22 7.21
C ALA A 22 -2.40 3.66 6.70
N ASN A 23 -1.28 4.13 6.16
CA ASN A 23 -1.17 5.48 5.62
C ASN A 23 -2.04 5.66 4.38
N VAL A 24 -2.03 4.68 3.48
CA VAL A 24 -2.87 4.73 2.27
C VAL A 24 -4.34 4.83 2.68
N LYS A 25 -4.77 4.01 3.61
CA LYS A 25 -6.15 4.01 4.10
C LYS A 25 -6.53 5.36 4.70
N ARG A 26 -5.69 5.90 5.56
CA ARG A 26 -5.94 7.17 6.23
C ARG A 26 -6.09 8.30 5.22
N ILE A 27 -5.17 8.36 4.25
CA ILE A 27 -5.18 9.42 3.23
C ILE A 27 -6.41 9.26 2.32
N ARG A 28 -6.74 8.03 1.94
CA ARG A 28 -7.95 7.78 1.14
C ARG A 28 -9.20 8.31 1.85
N ILE A 29 -9.34 8.01 3.13
CA ILE A 29 -10.49 8.46 3.92
C ILE A 29 -10.51 9.99 4.01
N ASP A 30 -9.34 10.61 4.25
CA ASP A 30 -9.23 12.07 4.29
C ASP A 30 -9.65 12.71 2.96
N LYS A 31 -9.42 12.05 1.86
CA LYS A 31 -9.80 12.54 0.53
C LYS A 31 -11.25 12.22 0.18
N GLY A 32 -11.96 11.52 1.05
CA GLY A 32 -13.37 11.20 0.84
C GLY A 32 -13.63 10.19 -0.27
N MET A 33 -12.66 9.35 -0.60
CA MET A 33 -12.78 8.37 -1.68
C MET A 33 -13.12 6.99 -1.16
N SER A 34 -13.96 6.25 -1.89
CA SER A 34 -14.23 4.85 -1.59
C SER A 34 -13.08 3.97 -2.09
N GLN A 35 -13.01 2.75 -1.57
CA GLN A 35 -12.02 1.77 -2.05
C GLN A 35 -12.21 1.47 -3.55
N LEU A 36 -13.46 1.37 -4.00
CA LEU A 36 -13.73 1.11 -5.42
C LEU A 36 -13.29 2.27 -6.30
N GLU A 37 -13.57 3.50 -5.90
CA GLU A 37 -13.14 4.68 -6.65
C GLU A 37 -11.62 4.71 -6.82
N VAL A 38 -10.89 4.45 -5.74
CA VAL A 38 -9.43 4.43 -5.78
C VAL A 38 -8.92 3.29 -6.66
N ALA A 39 -9.48 2.09 -6.48
CA ALA A 39 -9.07 0.92 -7.27
C ALA A 39 -9.23 1.18 -8.77
N LEU A 40 -10.38 1.70 -9.17
CA LEU A 40 -10.64 2.01 -10.58
C LEU A 40 -9.70 3.12 -11.09
N SER A 41 -9.45 4.12 -10.25
CA SER A 41 -8.58 5.25 -10.62
C SER A 41 -7.13 4.84 -10.87
N ILE A 42 -6.65 3.79 -10.20
CA ILE A 42 -5.29 3.29 -10.42
C ILE A 42 -5.25 2.14 -11.43
N GLY A 43 -6.36 1.90 -12.14
CA GLY A 43 -6.39 0.98 -13.26
C GLY A 43 -6.79 -0.45 -12.94
N GLN A 44 -7.32 -0.71 -11.76
CA GLN A 44 -7.82 -2.03 -11.39
C GLN A 44 -9.27 -2.19 -11.84
N LYS A 45 -9.71 -3.42 -12.06
CA LYS A 45 -11.07 -3.70 -12.56
C LYS A 45 -12.10 -3.80 -11.44
N SER A 46 -11.64 -3.99 -10.20
CA SER A 46 -12.51 -4.13 -9.04
C SER A 46 -11.76 -3.68 -7.80
N SER A 47 -12.46 -3.62 -6.67
CA SER A 47 -11.85 -3.23 -5.40
C SER A 47 -11.15 -4.37 -4.66
N GLY A 48 -11.22 -5.60 -5.17
CA GLY A 48 -10.74 -6.78 -4.42
C GLY A 48 -9.27 -6.71 -4.04
N PHE A 49 -8.37 -6.52 -5.00
CA PHE A 49 -6.95 -6.41 -4.69
C PHE A 49 -6.68 -5.19 -3.81
N TYR A 50 -7.24 -4.03 -4.16
CA TYR A 50 -7.01 -2.80 -3.43
C TYR A 50 -7.43 -2.94 -1.95
N ALA A 51 -8.62 -3.48 -1.72
CA ALA A 51 -9.13 -3.65 -0.36
C ALA A 51 -8.22 -4.58 0.46
N ASN A 52 -7.78 -5.69 -0.14
CA ASN A 52 -6.88 -6.61 0.53
C ASN A 52 -5.51 -5.98 0.81
N ALA A 53 -4.97 -5.22 -0.12
CA ALA A 53 -3.69 -4.54 0.07
C ALA A 53 -3.80 -3.46 1.15
N GLU A 54 -4.89 -2.71 1.18
CA GLU A 54 -5.11 -1.67 2.19
C GLU A 54 -5.24 -2.25 3.59
N ASN A 55 -5.78 -3.47 3.71
CA ASN A 55 -5.93 -4.15 5.00
C ASN A 55 -4.78 -5.12 5.29
N TYR A 56 -3.82 -5.21 4.42
CA TYR A 56 -2.74 -6.19 4.48
C TYR A 56 -3.29 -7.62 4.65
N ALA A 57 -4.34 -7.92 3.88
CA ALA A 57 -5.01 -9.21 3.94
C ALA A 57 -4.57 -10.10 2.78
N HIS A 58 -4.59 -11.42 2.99
CA HIS A 58 -4.26 -12.40 1.96
C HIS A 58 -2.88 -12.17 1.33
N ASN A 59 -1.95 -11.64 2.12
CA ASN A 59 -0.58 -11.34 1.68
C ASN A 59 -0.52 -10.41 0.46
N LYS A 60 -1.54 -9.57 0.27
CA LYS A 60 -1.56 -8.56 -0.79
C LYS A 60 -0.84 -7.30 -0.32
N ARG A 61 -0.06 -6.71 -1.21
CA ARG A 61 0.81 -5.58 -0.89
C ARG A 61 0.78 -4.58 -2.02
N PHE A 62 0.92 -3.30 -1.66
CA PHE A 62 1.14 -2.28 -2.67
C PHE A 62 2.57 -2.36 -3.17
N ASN A 63 2.76 -2.33 -4.49
CA ASN A 63 4.08 -2.21 -5.08
C ASN A 63 4.39 -0.72 -5.36
N LEU A 64 5.60 -0.45 -5.84
CA LEU A 64 6.02 0.93 -6.09
C LEU A 64 5.13 1.62 -7.12
N GLU A 65 4.72 0.91 -8.17
CA GLU A 65 3.85 1.48 -9.19
C GLU A 65 2.51 1.90 -8.58
N HIS A 66 1.93 1.04 -7.71
CA HIS A 66 0.70 1.40 -7.00
C HIS A 66 0.88 2.66 -6.18
N LEU A 67 1.98 2.76 -5.44
CA LEU A 67 2.24 3.91 -4.57
C LEU A 67 2.40 5.20 -5.38
N LEU A 68 3.08 5.14 -6.51
CA LEU A 68 3.23 6.31 -7.38
C LEU A 68 1.88 6.77 -7.94
N LYS A 69 1.04 5.83 -8.36
CA LYS A 69 -0.31 6.16 -8.83
C LYS A 69 -1.15 6.76 -7.72
N LEU A 70 -1.07 6.18 -6.52
CA LEU A 70 -1.81 6.70 -5.36
C LEU A 70 -1.33 8.08 -4.95
N SER A 71 -0.03 8.34 -5.01
CA SER A 71 0.51 9.65 -4.66
C SER A 71 -0.04 10.74 -5.60
N LYS A 72 -0.13 10.42 -6.88
CA LYS A 72 -0.69 11.36 -7.86
C LYS A 72 -2.19 11.54 -7.67
N LEU A 73 -2.91 10.45 -7.46
CA LEU A 73 -4.35 10.48 -7.24
C LEU A 73 -4.71 11.31 -6.01
N PHE A 74 -3.99 11.09 -4.91
CA PHE A 74 -4.24 11.77 -3.64
C PHE A 74 -3.58 13.14 -3.57
N ASN A 75 -2.73 13.47 -4.53
CA ASN A 75 -1.94 14.71 -4.54
C ASN A 75 -1.10 14.87 -3.28
N VAL A 76 -0.38 13.82 -2.92
CA VAL A 76 0.57 13.80 -1.80
C VAL A 76 1.91 13.26 -2.28
N GLU A 77 2.96 13.60 -1.55
CA GLU A 77 4.29 13.03 -1.82
C GLU A 77 4.30 11.55 -1.43
N VAL A 78 4.98 10.74 -2.24
CA VAL A 78 5.03 9.29 -2.01
C VAL A 78 5.60 8.95 -0.63
N ILE A 79 6.50 9.77 -0.11
CA ILE A 79 7.10 9.56 1.21
C ILE A 79 6.07 9.55 2.34
N MET A 80 4.91 10.18 2.12
CA MET A 80 3.85 10.21 3.13
C MET A 80 3.34 8.80 3.46
N PHE A 81 3.45 7.86 2.52
CA PHE A 81 3.02 6.50 2.77
C PHE A 81 3.96 5.72 3.69
N PHE A 82 5.17 6.22 3.92
CA PHE A 82 6.19 5.52 4.71
C PHE A 82 6.35 6.10 6.12
N GLN A 83 5.61 7.12 6.47
CA GLN A 83 5.75 7.78 7.78
C GLN A 83 5.05 6.99 8.88
N LYS A 84 5.77 6.80 9.96
CA LYS A 84 5.23 6.12 11.14
C LYS A 84 4.32 7.03 11.96
#